data_2205ded295680cf41db790a7686ee091
#
_entry.id   2205ded295680cf41db790a7686ee091
#
_cell.length_a   1.000
_cell.length_b   1.000
_cell.length_c   1.000
_cell.angle_alpha   90.00
_cell.angle_beta   90.00
_cell.angle_gamma   90.00
#
_symmetry.space_group_name_H-M   'P 1'
#
loop_
_entity.id
_entity.type
_entity.pdbx_description
1 polymer ?
#
loop_
_entity_poly.entity_id
_entity_poly.type
_entity_poly.pdbx_seq_one_letter_code
_entity_poly.pdbx_strand_id
1 'polypeptide(L)'
;MIAKIPLGPAGRPYSQGLRVEGGSHLIFISGQLARADPERAHHPGDLGRQAREIFGNIDTLLRESGASLSDVVKITAFVTTLDGYAEYSDIRREVFSDPLPASSTVQVSSLVTPGCLIEIEAIAII
;
A
#
# COMPACT_ATOMS: atom_id res chain seq x y z
N MET A 1 -13.53 13.60 -11.02
CA MET A 1 -12.25 14.14 -10.52
C MET A 1 -12.33 14.37 -9.02
N ILE A 2 -11.29 14.07 -8.31
CA ILE A 2 -11.25 14.25 -6.86
C ILE A 2 -10.20 15.28 -6.47
N ALA A 3 -10.41 15.90 -5.31
CA ALA A 3 -9.40 16.70 -4.65
C ALA A 3 -8.99 16.01 -3.35
N LYS A 4 -7.69 15.89 -3.12
CA LYS A 4 -7.13 15.28 -1.91
C LYS A 4 -6.47 16.38 -1.09
N ILE A 5 -6.98 16.60 0.11
CA ILE A 5 -6.52 17.67 0.99
C ILE A 5 -5.83 17.04 2.21
N PRO A 6 -4.50 17.12 2.32
CA PRO A 6 -3.79 16.59 3.48
C PRO A 6 -4.18 17.32 4.77
N LEU A 7 -4.27 16.56 5.84
CA LEU A 7 -4.57 17.07 7.18
C LEU A 7 -3.35 16.85 8.07
N GLY A 8 -3.09 17.81 8.95
CA GLY A 8 -1.99 17.74 9.89
C GLY A 8 -0.64 18.14 9.27
N PRO A 9 0.45 18.03 10.02
CA PRO A 9 1.78 18.46 9.58
C PRO A 9 2.29 17.63 8.40
N ALA A 10 2.96 18.29 7.46
CA ALA A 10 3.64 17.65 6.34
C ALA A 10 5.01 17.08 6.77
N GLY A 11 5.70 16.40 5.84
CA GLY A 11 7.09 15.96 6.02
C GLY A 11 7.25 14.47 6.30
N ARG A 12 6.16 13.72 6.35
CA ARG A 12 6.21 12.26 6.52
C ARG A 12 6.00 11.56 5.17
N PRO A 13 6.43 10.29 5.04
CA PRO A 13 6.21 9.52 3.81
C PRO A 13 4.75 9.05 3.65
N TYR A 14 3.81 9.72 4.30
CA TYR A 14 2.37 9.50 4.22
C TYR A 14 1.66 10.75 4.72
N SER A 15 0.37 10.89 4.42
CA SER A 15 -0.46 11.94 5.01
C SER A 15 -0.94 11.51 6.40
N GLN A 16 -0.93 12.44 7.35
CA GLN A 16 -1.46 12.19 8.69
C GLN A 16 -2.95 11.88 8.63
N GLY A 17 -3.64 12.61 7.79
CA GLY A 17 -5.02 12.38 7.41
C GLY A 17 -5.21 12.91 6.01
N LEU A 18 -6.33 12.55 5.39
CA LEU A 18 -6.61 12.97 4.04
C LEU A 18 -8.12 13.19 3.90
N ARG A 19 -8.51 14.43 3.59
CA ARG A 19 -9.88 14.72 3.20
C ARG A 19 -9.99 14.60 1.71
N VAL A 20 -10.99 13.85 1.24
CA VAL A 20 -11.21 13.68 -0.19
C VAL A 20 -12.55 14.31 -0.55
N GLU A 21 -12.56 15.12 -1.58
CA GLU A 21 -13.74 15.78 -2.11
C GLU A 21 -14.00 15.32 -3.53
N GLY A 22 -15.28 15.14 -3.89
CA GLY A 22 -15.67 14.65 -5.21
C GLY A 22 -15.53 13.14 -5.32
N GLY A 23 -15.55 12.67 -6.56
CA GLY A 23 -15.47 11.24 -6.83
C GLY A 23 -16.84 10.57 -6.90
N SER A 24 -16.89 9.46 -7.63
CA SER A 24 -18.10 8.69 -7.84
C SER A 24 -17.94 7.21 -7.56
N HIS A 25 -16.71 6.72 -7.41
CA HIS A 25 -16.44 5.30 -7.20
C HIS A 25 -15.40 5.10 -6.11
N LEU A 26 -15.71 4.18 -5.19
CA LEU A 26 -14.78 3.67 -4.20
C LEU A 26 -14.26 2.32 -4.68
N ILE A 27 -12.95 2.11 -4.55
CA ILE A 27 -12.31 0.86 -4.92
C ILE A 27 -11.60 0.32 -3.69
N PHE A 28 -11.96 -0.90 -3.29
CA PHE A 28 -11.36 -1.59 -2.15
C PHE A 28 -10.47 -2.70 -2.68
N ILE A 29 -9.20 -2.66 -2.34
CA ILE A 29 -8.24 -3.68 -2.73
C ILE A 29 -7.93 -4.52 -1.49
N SER A 30 -8.23 -5.81 -1.59
CA SER A 30 -7.91 -6.78 -0.52
C SER A 30 -6.41 -6.85 -0.31
N GLY A 31 -5.99 -7.35 0.84
CA GLY A 31 -4.59 -7.56 1.15
C GLY A 31 -3.87 -8.33 0.05
N GLN A 32 -2.80 -7.73 -0.46
CA GLN A 32 -1.97 -8.31 -1.51
C GLN A 32 -0.68 -8.84 -0.90
N LEU A 33 -0.25 -9.98 -1.38
CA LEU A 33 0.97 -10.66 -0.96
C LEU A 33 1.84 -10.91 -2.19
N ALA A 34 3.14 -10.86 -2.01
CA ALA A 34 4.10 -11.24 -3.05
C ALA A 34 4.24 -12.76 -3.04
N ARG A 35 3.44 -13.44 -3.83
CA ARG A 35 3.40 -14.91 -3.83
C ARG A 35 2.99 -15.48 -5.19
N ALA A 36 3.51 -16.68 -5.46
CA ALA A 36 3.10 -17.43 -6.64
C ALA A 36 1.72 -18.10 -6.41
N ASP A 37 1.51 -18.61 -5.21
CA ASP A 37 0.29 -19.29 -4.76
C ASP A 37 0.22 -19.18 -3.23
N PRO A 38 -0.85 -19.68 -2.58
CA PRO A 38 -0.98 -19.57 -1.12
C PRO A 38 0.15 -20.16 -0.30
N GLU A 39 1.00 -21.00 -0.88
CA GLU A 39 2.06 -21.68 -0.14
C GLU A 39 3.48 -21.19 -0.48
N ARG A 40 3.64 -20.37 -1.52
CA ARG A 40 4.98 -19.97 -1.99
C ARG A 40 5.13 -18.48 -2.16
N ALA A 41 5.90 -17.90 -1.24
CA ALA A 41 6.28 -16.50 -1.33
C ALA A 41 7.27 -16.26 -2.47
N HIS A 42 7.14 -15.12 -3.13
CA HIS A 42 8.19 -14.55 -3.98
C HIS A 42 9.17 -13.79 -3.09
N HIS A 43 10.43 -13.78 -3.47
CA HIS A 43 11.48 -13.04 -2.76
C HIS A 43 11.47 -13.30 -1.25
N PRO A 44 11.50 -14.59 -0.82
CA PRO A 44 11.41 -14.90 0.62
C PRO A 44 12.55 -14.20 1.39
N GLY A 45 12.19 -13.57 2.51
CA GLY A 45 13.14 -12.83 3.34
C GLY A 45 13.50 -11.43 2.84
N ASP A 46 12.94 -10.99 1.72
CA ASP A 46 13.23 -9.68 1.15
C ASP A 46 11.99 -8.80 1.17
N LEU A 47 11.84 -8.06 2.25
CA LEU A 47 10.65 -7.21 2.47
C LEU A 47 10.51 -6.14 1.40
N GLY A 48 11.62 -5.51 1.00
CA GLY A 48 11.58 -4.46 -0.01
C GLY A 48 11.09 -4.94 -1.36
N ARG A 49 11.61 -6.07 -1.83
CA ARG A 49 11.16 -6.66 -3.10
C ARG A 49 9.71 -7.13 -3.03
N GLN A 50 9.30 -7.69 -1.90
CA GLN A 50 7.92 -8.07 -1.71
C GLN A 50 7.00 -6.85 -1.76
N ALA A 51 7.37 -5.76 -1.11
CA ALA A 51 6.59 -4.52 -1.12
C ALA A 51 6.44 -3.97 -2.55
N ARG A 52 7.51 -3.95 -3.33
CA ARG A 52 7.45 -3.47 -4.72
C ARG A 52 6.52 -4.31 -5.58
N GLU A 53 6.57 -5.63 -5.44
CA GLU A 53 5.66 -6.52 -6.17
C GLU A 53 4.21 -6.27 -5.76
N ILE A 54 3.95 -6.09 -4.46
CA ILE A 54 2.61 -5.82 -3.95
C ILE A 54 2.05 -4.52 -4.53
N PHE A 55 2.82 -3.44 -4.53
CA PHE A 55 2.36 -2.19 -5.13
C PHE A 55 2.08 -2.33 -6.63
N GLY A 56 2.88 -3.12 -7.33
CA GLY A 56 2.59 -3.46 -8.73
C GLY A 56 1.28 -4.21 -8.90
N ASN A 57 1.00 -5.17 -8.01
CA ASN A 57 -0.27 -5.91 -8.03
C ASN A 57 -1.46 -4.99 -7.76
N ILE A 58 -1.33 -4.09 -6.80
CA ILE A 58 -2.36 -3.10 -6.48
C ILE A 58 -2.64 -2.22 -7.69
N ASP A 59 -1.59 -1.72 -8.35
CA ASP A 59 -1.74 -0.88 -9.54
C ASP A 59 -2.45 -1.62 -10.67
N THR A 60 -2.08 -2.88 -10.90
CA THR A 60 -2.72 -3.71 -11.91
C THR A 60 -4.23 -3.86 -11.66
N LEU A 61 -4.61 -4.13 -10.40
CA LEU A 61 -6.02 -4.26 -10.04
C LEU A 61 -6.77 -2.92 -10.20
N LEU A 62 -6.16 -1.83 -9.78
CA LEU A 62 -6.77 -0.50 -9.91
C LEU A 62 -7.04 -0.14 -11.38
N ARG A 63 -6.13 -0.51 -12.27
CA ARG A 63 -6.27 -0.22 -13.70
C ARG A 63 -7.46 -0.92 -14.33
N GLU A 64 -7.94 -2.00 -13.78
CA GLU A 64 -9.17 -2.65 -14.24
C GLU A 64 -10.40 -1.76 -14.09
N SER A 65 -10.34 -0.77 -13.19
CA SER A 65 -11.41 0.22 -12.99
C SER A 65 -11.03 1.60 -13.50
N GLY A 66 -9.95 1.71 -14.27
CA GLY A 66 -9.51 3.00 -14.79
C GLY A 66 -8.76 3.85 -13.76
N ALA A 67 -8.36 3.27 -12.64
CA ALA A 67 -7.62 3.95 -11.58
C ALA A 67 -6.13 3.58 -11.62
N SER A 68 -5.35 4.23 -10.78
CA SER A 68 -3.92 3.95 -10.63
C SER A 68 -3.50 4.21 -9.18
N LEU A 69 -2.24 3.98 -8.87
CA LEU A 69 -1.71 4.24 -7.53
C LEU A 69 -1.92 5.70 -7.09
N SER A 70 -1.97 6.64 -8.03
CA SER A 70 -2.23 8.05 -7.69
C SER A 70 -3.63 8.30 -7.13
N ASP A 71 -4.55 7.36 -7.29
CA ASP A 71 -5.92 7.46 -6.78
C ASP A 71 -6.08 6.83 -5.40
N VAL A 72 -5.04 6.20 -4.87
CA VAL A 72 -5.08 5.56 -3.55
C VAL A 72 -5.13 6.63 -2.46
N VAL A 73 -6.05 6.48 -1.53
CA VAL A 73 -6.24 7.43 -0.42
C VAL A 73 -5.86 6.83 0.93
N LYS A 74 -5.85 5.51 1.04
CA LYS A 74 -5.50 4.81 2.28
C LYS A 74 -4.81 3.50 1.97
N ILE A 75 -3.74 3.21 2.69
CA ILE A 75 -3.14 1.88 2.73
C ILE A 75 -2.97 1.42 4.17
N THR A 76 -3.03 0.12 4.38
CA THR A 76 -2.66 -0.53 5.63
C THR A 76 -1.69 -1.65 5.30
N ALA A 77 -0.52 -1.60 5.92
CA ALA A 77 0.50 -2.63 5.75
C ALA A 77 0.62 -3.46 7.02
N PHE A 78 0.63 -4.77 6.85
CA PHE A 78 0.81 -5.75 7.91
C PHE A 78 2.18 -6.38 7.69
N VAL A 79 3.07 -6.31 8.67
CA VAL A 79 4.43 -6.84 8.56
C VAL A 79 4.68 -7.87 9.65
N THR A 80 5.47 -8.90 9.34
CA THR A 80 5.86 -9.89 10.36
C THR A 80 7.13 -9.46 11.09
N THR A 81 7.82 -8.45 10.58
CA THR A 81 9.04 -7.91 11.18
C THR A 81 9.11 -6.41 10.90
N LEU A 82 9.74 -5.68 11.81
CA LEU A 82 10.04 -4.26 11.60
C LEU A 82 11.43 -4.07 10.98
N ASP A 83 12.18 -5.15 10.79
CA ASP A 83 13.42 -5.09 10.02
C ASP A 83 13.10 -4.77 8.57
N GLY A 84 13.76 -3.77 8.01
CA GLY A 84 13.46 -3.30 6.66
C GLY A 84 12.36 -2.25 6.59
N TYR A 85 11.83 -1.78 7.72
CA TYR A 85 10.79 -0.75 7.72
C TYR A 85 11.25 0.54 7.02
N ALA A 86 12.49 0.96 7.22
CA ALA A 86 13.02 2.16 6.58
C ALA A 86 13.02 2.02 5.06
N GLU A 87 13.42 0.87 4.55
CA GLU A 87 13.38 0.59 3.11
C GLU A 87 11.94 0.60 2.59
N TYR A 88 11.01 -0.03 3.29
CA TYR A 88 9.59 0.02 2.94
C TYR A 88 9.07 1.45 2.90
N SER A 89 9.45 2.27 3.88
CA SER A 89 9.06 3.69 3.95
C SER A 89 9.52 4.45 2.72
N ASP A 90 10.77 4.21 2.28
CA ASP A 90 11.33 4.83 1.07
C ASP A 90 10.59 4.37 -0.18
N ILE A 91 10.28 3.09 -0.29
CA ILE A 91 9.52 2.53 -1.41
C ILE A 91 8.12 3.15 -1.47
N ARG A 92 7.44 3.23 -0.33
CA ARG A 92 6.11 3.85 -0.24
C ARG A 92 6.14 5.29 -0.74
N ARG A 93 7.14 6.06 -0.34
CA ARG A 93 7.30 7.43 -0.79
C ARG A 93 7.55 7.51 -2.30
N GLU A 94 8.25 6.54 -2.84
CA GLU A 94 8.62 6.49 -4.25
C GLU A 94 7.43 6.13 -5.15
N VAL A 95 6.59 5.18 -4.73
CA VAL A 95 5.49 4.68 -5.56
C VAL A 95 4.26 5.57 -5.54
N PHE A 96 4.09 6.40 -4.53
CA PHE A 96 2.97 7.35 -4.43
C PHE A 96 3.44 8.77 -4.70
N SER A 97 2.53 9.58 -5.25
CA SER A 97 2.75 11.01 -5.49
C SER A 97 1.95 11.84 -4.49
N ASP A 98 2.40 13.07 -4.27
CA ASP A 98 1.67 14.00 -3.40
C ASP A 98 0.31 14.38 -4.02
N PRO A 99 -0.76 14.52 -3.23
CA PRO A 99 -0.82 14.24 -1.80
C PRO A 99 -0.73 12.73 -1.50
N LEU A 100 0.15 12.36 -0.59
CA LEU A 100 0.37 10.95 -0.25
C LEU A 100 -0.85 10.35 0.44
N PRO A 101 -1.10 9.03 0.30
CA PRO A 101 -2.19 8.39 1.01
C PRO A 101 -1.96 8.39 2.51
N ALA A 102 -3.05 8.32 3.27
CA ALA A 102 -2.99 7.98 4.68
C ALA A 102 -2.50 6.54 4.80
N SER A 103 -1.72 6.24 5.83
CA SER A 103 -1.06 4.94 5.94
C SER A 103 -0.91 4.52 7.39
N SER A 104 -1.14 3.25 7.66
CA SER A 104 -0.84 2.61 8.93
C SER A 104 -0.02 1.36 8.67
N THR A 105 0.96 1.10 9.54
CA THR A 105 1.76 -0.13 9.47
C THR A 105 1.74 -0.79 10.84
N VAL A 106 1.39 -2.07 10.88
CA VAL A 106 1.32 -2.84 12.12
C VAL A 106 2.08 -4.14 11.98
N GLN A 107 2.73 -4.54 13.06
CA GLN A 107 3.38 -5.84 13.11
C GLN A 107 2.38 -6.91 13.55
N VAL A 108 2.39 -8.04 12.85
CA VAL A 108 1.55 -9.19 13.14
C VAL A 108 2.45 -10.41 13.36
N SER A 109 1.92 -11.45 14.02
CA SER A 109 2.71 -12.64 14.31
C SER A 109 3.03 -13.46 13.07
N SER A 110 2.13 -13.52 12.10
CA SER A 110 2.35 -14.25 10.84
C SER A 110 1.35 -13.78 9.77
N LEU A 111 1.66 -14.10 8.53
CA LEU A 111 0.76 -13.93 7.40
C LEU A 111 0.38 -15.31 6.86
N VAL A 112 -0.65 -15.35 5.99
CA VAL A 112 -1.21 -16.62 5.53
C VAL A 112 -0.24 -17.43 4.68
N THR A 113 0.72 -16.79 4.01
CA THR A 113 1.70 -17.46 3.16
C THR A 113 3.06 -17.47 3.86
N PRO A 114 3.64 -18.66 4.12
CA PRO A 114 4.98 -18.75 4.69
C PRO A 114 6.01 -18.02 3.84
N GLY A 115 6.90 -17.27 4.47
CA GLY A 115 7.93 -16.50 3.77
C GLY A 115 7.49 -15.11 3.32
N CYS A 116 6.21 -14.79 3.38
CA CYS A 116 5.74 -13.43 3.16
C CYS A 116 5.97 -12.60 4.42
N LEU A 117 6.64 -11.47 4.27
CA LEU A 117 6.96 -10.55 5.37
C LEU A 117 6.03 -9.35 5.44
N ILE A 118 5.26 -9.10 4.38
CA ILE A 118 4.40 -7.92 4.28
C ILE A 118 3.16 -8.24 3.45
N GLU A 119 2.04 -7.68 3.88
CA GLU A 119 0.77 -7.68 3.16
C GLU A 119 0.23 -6.26 3.17
N ILE A 120 -0.30 -5.78 2.05
CA ILE A 120 -0.81 -4.40 1.96
C ILE A 120 -2.19 -4.42 1.33
N GLU A 121 -3.12 -3.70 1.95
CA GLU A 121 -4.45 -3.42 1.40
C GLU A 121 -4.57 -1.95 1.07
N ALA A 122 -5.52 -1.59 0.21
CA ALA A 122 -5.67 -0.21 -0.23
C ALA A 122 -7.12 0.17 -0.48
N ILE A 123 -7.39 1.47 -0.38
CA ILE A 123 -8.66 2.08 -0.78
C ILE A 123 -8.32 3.21 -1.74
N ALA A 124 -9.01 3.26 -2.87
CA ALA A 124 -8.87 4.31 -3.87
C ALA A 124 -10.22 4.94 -4.18
N ILE A 125 -10.18 6.16 -4.69
CA ILE A 125 -11.38 6.92 -5.07
C ILE A 125 -11.12 7.55 -6.44
N ILE A 126 -12.06 7.33 -7.37
CA ILE A 126 -12.08 8.02 -8.66
C ILE A 126 -13.42 8.66 -8.93
#